data_69329b05621ae899f3f8608892ea411f
#
_entry.id   69329b05621ae899f3f8608892ea411f
#
_cell.length_a   1.000
_cell.length_b   1.000
_cell.length_c   1.000
_cell.angle_alpha   90.00
_cell.angle_beta   90.00
_cell.angle_gamma   90.00
#
_symmetry.space_group_name_H-M   'P 1'
#
loop_
_entity.id
_entity.type
_entity.pdbx_description
1 polymer ?
#
loop_
_entity_poly.entity_id
_entity_poly.type
_entity_poly.pdbx_seq_one_letter_code
_entity_poly.pdbx_strand_id
1 'polypeptide(L)'
;MKTLVKWTVQDYHQMIKSGILIKRNCELINGEIVEMSPELPHHYNTAKKSVNYLENLLQGKADVRFNGPITLSNSEPEPDIAIVKPPESKYDLHHPYPEDILWLIEVANSSLNKDLSWKKKIYAEAQISEYWVISLPAQELIVFRQPEKDNYLQEISWQKPVINTLAFPDVDIIVSKLFKS
;
A
#
# COMPACT_ATOMS: atom_id res chain seq x y z
N MET A 1 -18.56 -3.68 -29.65
CA MET A 1 -17.91 -3.23 -28.41
C MET A 1 -16.73 -4.17 -28.14
N LYS A 2 -15.49 -3.69 -27.97
CA LYS A 2 -14.36 -4.57 -27.59
C LYS A 2 -14.37 -4.74 -26.08
N THR A 3 -14.47 -5.96 -25.61
CA THR A 3 -14.35 -6.29 -24.20
C THR A 3 -12.90 -6.74 -23.93
N LEU A 4 -12.20 -6.08 -23.03
CA LEU A 4 -10.88 -6.52 -22.62
C LEU A 4 -11.00 -7.75 -21.70
N VAL A 5 -10.09 -8.70 -21.87
CA VAL A 5 -9.96 -9.84 -20.94
C VAL A 5 -9.37 -9.32 -19.63
N LYS A 6 -9.98 -9.70 -18.53
CA LYS A 6 -9.46 -9.43 -17.19
C LYS A 6 -8.82 -10.71 -16.63
N TRP A 7 -7.65 -10.55 -16.05
CA TRP A 7 -6.90 -11.65 -15.44
C TRP A 7 -7.31 -11.82 -13.97
N THR A 8 -7.39 -13.04 -13.52
CA THR A 8 -7.54 -13.34 -12.10
C THR A 8 -6.18 -13.33 -11.39
N VAL A 9 -6.17 -13.23 -10.06
CA VAL A 9 -4.95 -13.39 -9.26
C VAL A 9 -4.30 -14.75 -9.53
N GLN A 10 -5.10 -15.79 -9.71
CA GLN A 10 -4.58 -17.13 -10.02
C GLN A 10 -3.90 -17.18 -11.41
N ASP A 11 -4.45 -16.53 -12.43
CA ASP A 11 -3.81 -16.41 -13.74
C ASP A 11 -2.48 -15.65 -13.63
N TYR A 12 -2.46 -14.56 -12.88
CA TYR A 12 -1.27 -13.74 -12.63
C TYR A 12 -0.17 -14.57 -11.95
N HIS A 13 -0.51 -15.35 -10.91
CA HIS A 13 0.43 -16.27 -10.27
C HIS A 13 0.98 -17.35 -11.23
N GLN A 14 0.15 -17.85 -12.16
CA GLN A 14 0.62 -18.79 -13.18
C GLN A 14 1.59 -18.12 -14.16
N MET A 15 1.37 -16.87 -14.55
CA MET A 15 2.30 -16.12 -15.40
C MET A 15 3.65 -15.88 -14.71
N ILE A 16 3.63 -15.58 -13.41
CA ILE A 16 4.88 -15.46 -12.62
C ILE A 16 5.61 -16.81 -12.58
N LYS A 17 4.92 -17.89 -12.19
CA LYS A 17 5.50 -19.24 -12.10
C LYS A 17 6.04 -19.76 -13.42
N SER A 18 5.39 -19.44 -14.54
CA SER A 18 5.83 -19.84 -15.89
C SER A 18 6.97 -18.98 -16.44
N GLY A 19 7.34 -17.91 -15.74
CA GLY A 19 8.41 -17.01 -16.15
C GLY A 19 8.03 -15.98 -17.23
N ILE A 20 6.76 -15.89 -17.60
CA ILE A 20 6.28 -14.91 -18.60
C ILE A 20 6.61 -13.48 -18.17
N LEU A 21 6.54 -13.19 -16.85
CA LEU A 21 6.76 -11.86 -16.27
C LEU A 21 8.18 -11.69 -15.68
N ILE A 22 9.08 -12.65 -15.77
CA ILE A 22 10.37 -12.69 -15.05
C ILE A 22 11.28 -11.47 -15.30
N LYS A 23 11.12 -10.79 -16.43
CA LYS A 23 11.90 -9.59 -16.79
C LYS A 23 11.11 -8.29 -16.65
N ARG A 24 9.93 -8.35 -16.04
CA ARG A 24 9.02 -7.22 -15.91
C ARG A 24 8.66 -7.06 -14.45
N ASN A 25 8.74 -5.84 -13.96
CA ASN A 25 8.20 -5.49 -12.65
C ASN A 25 6.75 -5.08 -12.83
N CYS A 26 5.80 -5.96 -12.48
CA CYS A 26 4.38 -5.78 -12.75
C CYS A 26 3.54 -6.00 -11.50
N GLU A 27 2.45 -5.28 -11.42
CA GLU A 27 1.35 -5.51 -10.49
C GLU A 27 0.10 -5.97 -11.25
N LEU A 28 -0.79 -6.69 -10.58
CA LEU A 28 -2.15 -6.92 -11.08
C LEU A 28 -3.08 -5.89 -10.45
N ILE A 29 -3.69 -5.03 -11.27
CA ILE A 29 -4.61 -3.98 -10.81
C ILE A 29 -5.95 -4.14 -11.52
N ASN A 30 -6.99 -4.49 -10.77
CA ASN A 30 -8.35 -4.68 -11.30
C ASN A 30 -8.38 -5.59 -12.55
N GLY A 31 -7.62 -6.70 -12.49
CA GLY A 31 -7.49 -7.68 -13.56
C GLY A 31 -6.64 -7.22 -14.76
N GLU A 32 -5.92 -6.13 -14.66
CA GLU A 32 -4.97 -5.64 -15.67
C GLU A 32 -3.54 -5.78 -15.16
N ILE A 33 -2.63 -6.27 -16.02
CA ILE A 33 -1.20 -6.33 -15.69
C ILE A 33 -0.59 -4.98 -16.02
N VAL A 34 -0.10 -4.31 -15.00
CA VAL A 34 0.49 -2.96 -15.09
C VAL A 34 1.98 -3.03 -14.79
N GLU A 35 2.82 -2.50 -15.66
CA GLU A 35 4.25 -2.43 -15.44
C GLU A 35 4.57 -1.24 -14.53
N MET A 36 5.32 -1.51 -13.45
CA MET A 36 5.72 -0.49 -12.49
C MET A 36 6.90 0.34 -13.02
N SER A 37 6.84 1.63 -12.79
CA SER A 37 7.96 2.52 -13.09
C SER A 37 9.10 2.31 -12.07
N PRO A 38 10.37 2.47 -12.49
CA PRO A 38 11.49 2.43 -11.56
C PRO A 38 11.36 3.48 -10.45
N GLU A 39 11.66 3.10 -9.22
CA GLU A 39 11.66 4.02 -8.09
C GLU A 39 12.84 5.00 -8.16
N LEU A 40 12.57 6.27 -7.83
CA LEU A 40 13.61 7.26 -7.65
C LEU A 40 14.24 7.18 -6.24
N PRO A 41 15.52 7.54 -6.08
CA PRO A 41 16.22 7.44 -4.78
C PRO A 41 15.50 8.13 -3.62
N HIS A 42 14.87 9.29 -3.86
CA HIS A 42 14.15 10.02 -2.82
C HIS A 42 12.90 9.27 -2.36
N HIS A 43 12.15 8.65 -3.28
CA HIS A 43 11.00 7.80 -2.98
C HIS A 43 11.43 6.60 -2.12
N TYR A 44 12.37 5.80 -2.62
CA TYR A 44 12.90 4.63 -1.93
C TYR A 44 13.40 4.97 -0.51
N ASN A 45 14.20 6.03 -0.39
CA ASN A 45 14.77 6.43 0.91
C ASN A 45 13.70 6.87 1.90
N THR A 46 12.66 7.58 1.46
CA THR A 46 11.54 7.97 2.33
C THR A 46 10.75 6.74 2.78
N ALA A 47 10.37 5.86 1.86
CA ALA A 47 9.65 4.64 2.19
C ALA A 47 10.45 3.77 3.17
N LYS A 48 11.75 3.54 2.89
CA LYS A 48 12.62 2.73 3.76
C LYS A 48 12.79 3.30 5.16
N LYS A 49 12.90 4.61 5.30
CA LYS A 49 12.99 5.26 6.63
C LYS A 49 11.69 5.20 7.40
N SER A 50 10.56 5.38 6.69
CA SER A 50 9.23 5.20 7.29
C SER A 50 9.05 3.77 7.79
N VAL A 51 9.47 2.76 7.02
CA VAL A 51 9.47 1.35 7.45
C VAL A 51 10.28 1.19 8.74
N ASN A 52 11.55 1.58 8.75
CA ASN A 52 12.42 1.43 9.93
C ASN A 52 11.84 2.14 11.17
N TYR A 53 11.22 3.30 10.99
CA TYR A 53 10.56 4.02 12.06
C TYR A 53 9.35 3.27 12.61
N LEU A 54 8.47 2.77 11.70
CA LEU A 54 7.26 2.06 12.08
C LEU A 54 7.56 0.68 12.67
N GLU A 55 8.56 -0.06 12.15
CA GLU A 55 9.02 -1.33 12.73
C GLU A 55 9.42 -1.17 14.20
N ASN A 56 10.23 -0.14 14.50
CA ASN A 56 10.65 0.14 15.87
C ASN A 56 9.46 0.53 16.77
N LEU A 57 8.54 1.35 16.24
CA LEU A 57 7.40 1.85 17.00
C LEU A 57 6.35 0.76 17.29
N LEU A 58 6.17 -0.17 16.35
CA LEU A 58 5.14 -1.20 16.37
C LEU A 58 5.69 -2.59 16.72
N GLN A 59 6.92 -2.66 17.21
CA GLN A 59 7.57 -3.92 17.57
C GLN A 59 6.67 -4.81 18.45
N GLY A 60 6.42 -6.03 17.98
CA GLY A 60 5.56 -7.01 18.66
C GLY A 60 4.06 -6.75 18.51
N LYS A 61 3.63 -5.65 17.89
CA LYS A 61 2.22 -5.29 17.69
C LYS A 61 1.75 -5.51 16.26
N ALA A 62 2.63 -5.32 15.29
CA ALA A 62 2.36 -5.50 13.86
C ALA A 62 3.61 -5.99 13.13
N ASP A 63 3.40 -6.57 11.95
CA ASP A 63 4.43 -6.81 10.94
C ASP A 63 4.40 -5.65 9.94
N VAL A 64 5.55 -5.02 9.69
CA VAL A 64 5.71 -3.88 8.77
C VAL A 64 6.44 -4.34 7.52
N ARG A 65 5.73 -4.43 6.40
CA ARG A 65 6.23 -4.96 5.13
C ARG A 65 6.60 -3.83 4.18
N PHE A 66 7.79 -3.93 3.60
CA PHE A 66 8.32 -2.97 2.64
C PHE A 66 8.27 -3.53 1.22
N ASN A 67 7.65 -2.81 0.28
CA ASN A 67 7.53 -3.20 -1.14
C ASN A 67 7.08 -4.66 -1.31
N GLY A 68 6.11 -5.09 -0.54
CA GLY A 68 5.59 -6.46 -0.56
C GLY A 68 4.17 -6.53 -1.09
N PRO A 69 3.86 -7.52 -1.95
CA PRO A 69 2.52 -7.69 -2.48
C PRO A 69 1.47 -7.95 -1.39
N ILE A 70 0.23 -7.53 -1.68
CA ILE A 70 -0.97 -7.92 -0.95
C ILE A 70 -1.97 -8.53 -1.94
N THR A 71 -2.71 -9.54 -1.53
CA THR A 71 -3.67 -10.22 -2.40
C THR A 71 -5.09 -9.73 -2.12
N LEU A 72 -5.69 -9.05 -3.10
CA LEU A 72 -7.10 -8.63 -3.10
C LEU A 72 -7.93 -9.54 -4.00
N SER A 73 -9.24 -9.31 -4.10
CA SER A 73 -10.14 -10.18 -4.87
C SER A 73 -9.80 -10.28 -6.38
N ASN A 74 -9.34 -9.19 -6.98
CA ASN A 74 -9.04 -9.06 -8.42
C ASN A 74 -7.76 -8.26 -8.69
N SER A 75 -6.93 -8.07 -7.67
CA SER A 75 -5.71 -7.26 -7.73
C SER A 75 -4.65 -7.86 -6.82
N GLU A 76 -3.38 -7.65 -7.19
CA GLU A 76 -2.23 -7.96 -6.34
C GLU A 76 -1.23 -6.81 -6.45
N PRO A 77 -1.55 -5.68 -5.80
CA PRO A 77 -0.68 -4.51 -5.78
C PRO A 77 0.49 -4.70 -4.80
N GLU A 78 1.57 -3.96 -5.05
CA GLU A 78 2.71 -3.84 -4.15
C GLU A 78 2.72 -2.45 -3.51
N PRO A 79 2.07 -2.25 -2.35
CA PRO A 79 2.18 -1.00 -1.61
C PRO A 79 3.61 -0.77 -1.13
N ASP A 80 4.02 0.48 -1.07
CA ASP A 80 5.35 0.83 -0.54
C ASP A 80 5.51 0.33 0.90
N ILE A 81 4.45 0.42 1.72
CA ILE A 81 4.43 -0.12 3.08
C ILE A 81 3.05 -0.73 3.38
N ALA A 82 3.04 -1.99 3.80
CA ALA A 82 1.86 -2.62 4.37
C ALA A 82 2.09 -2.94 5.84
N ILE A 83 1.19 -2.49 6.70
CA ILE A 83 1.20 -2.83 8.12
C ILE A 83 0.12 -3.88 8.34
N VAL A 84 0.54 -5.07 8.76
CA VAL A 84 -0.32 -6.23 8.82
C VAL A 84 -0.30 -6.91 10.19
N LYS A 85 -1.25 -7.79 10.43
CA LYS A 85 -1.36 -8.56 11.67
C LYS A 85 -0.18 -9.51 11.85
N PRO A 86 0.44 -9.57 13.03
CA PRO A 86 1.50 -10.53 13.31
C PRO A 86 0.93 -11.96 13.46
N PRO A 87 1.76 -13.03 13.46
CA PRO A 87 3.20 -13.01 13.22
C PRO A 87 3.57 -12.96 11.73
N GLU A 88 4.81 -12.55 11.41
CA GLU A 88 5.36 -12.54 10.04
C GLU A 88 5.24 -13.91 9.36
N SER A 89 5.49 -15.00 10.12
CA SER A 89 5.40 -16.39 9.62
C SER A 89 4.03 -16.79 9.08
N LYS A 90 2.98 -16.02 9.37
CA LYS A 90 1.65 -16.23 8.78
C LYS A 90 1.69 -16.09 7.24
N TYR A 91 2.64 -15.34 6.73
CA TYR A 91 2.75 -14.98 5.31
C TYR A 91 3.84 -15.74 4.56
N ASP A 92 4.32 -16.85 5.11
CA ASP A 92 5.36 -17.69 4.47
C ASP A 92 4.86 -18.35 3.18
N LEU A 93 3.55 -18.61 3.06
CA LEU A 93 2.95 -19.35 1.93
C LEU A 93 1.98 -18.51 1.08
N HIS A 94 1.62 -17.32 1.52
CA HIS A 94 0.73 -16.41 0.78
C HIS A 94 0.99 -14.95 1.18
N HIS A 95 0.61 -14.02 0.35
CA HIS A 95 0.62 -12.59 0.69
C HIS A 95 -0.55 -12.24 1.63
N PRO A 96 -0.46 -11.12 2.38
CA PRO A 96 -1.57 -10.67 3.22
C PRO A 96 -2.87 -10.46 2.44
N TYR A 97 -3.97 -10.93 3.00
CA TYR A 97 -5.32 -10.68 2.50
C TYR A 97 -5.91 -9.42 3.17
N PRO A 98 -7.05 -8.87 2.69
CA PRO A 98 -7.65 -7.65 3.25
C PRO A 98 -7.88 -7.70 4.77
N GLU A 99 -8.31 -8.84 5.31
CA GLU A 99 -8.53 -9.05 6.74
C GLU A 99 -7.27 -9.02 7.60
N ASP A 100 -6.09 -9.15 6.97
CA ASP A 100 -4.80 -9.09 7.65
C ASP A 100 -4.26 -7.66 7.72
N ILE A 101 -4.74 -6.78 6.86
CA ILE A 101 -4.19 -5.45 6.68
C ILE A 101 -4.75 -4.51 7.74
N LEU A 102 -3.87 -3.89 8.50
CA LEU A 102 -4.20 -2.87 9.49
C LEU A 102 -4.29 -1.49 8.83
N TRP A 103 -3.30 -1.11 8.02
CA TRP A 103 -3.36 0.01 7.07
C TRP A 103 -2.23 -0.10 6.03
N LEU A 104 -2.37 0.69 4.97
CA LEU A 104 -1.41 0.79 3.86
C LEU A 104 -0.84 2.20 3.76
N ILE A 105 0.39 2.31 3.26
CA ILE A 105 1.03 3.60 2.98
C ILE A 105 1.66 3.54 1.59
N GLU A 106 1.42 4.59 0.79
CA GLU A 106 2.11 4.85 -0.46
C GLU A 106 2.92 6.15 -0.34
N VAL A 107 4.09 6.16 -0.93
CA VAL A 107 4.94 7.34 -1.04
C VAL A 107 4.82 7.88 -2.46
N ALA A 108 4.22 9.04 -2.63
CA ALA A 108 3.95 9.62 -3.94
C ALA A 108 4.94 10.73 -4.26
N ASN A 109 5.57 10.64 -5.45
CA ASN A 109 6.43 11.69 -5.99
C ASN A 109 5.69 12.48 -7.09
N SER A 110 5.99 12.28 -8.35
CA SER A 110 5.35 12.97 -9.48
C SER A 110 4.06 12.29 -9.98
N SER A 111 3.83 11.06 -9.58
CA SER A 111 2.69 10.21 -10.01
C SER A 111 1.41 10.40 -9.18
N LEU A 112 1.37 11.42 -8.31
CA LEU A 112 0.31 11.65 -7.31
C LEU A 112 -1.12 11.42 -7.83
N ASN A 113 -1.41 11.84 -9.07
CA ASN A 113 -2.76 11.75 -9.62
C ASN A 113 -3.13 10.37 -10.17
N LYS A 114 -2.15 9.56 -10.59
CA LYS A 114 -2.39 8.28 -11.26
C LYS A 114 -2.45 7.11 -10.27
N ASP A 115 -1.48 7.06 -9.35
CA ASP A 115 -1.38 6.01 -8.34
C ASP A 115 -2.43 6.20 -7.25
N LEU A 116 -2.70 7.44 -6.85
CA LEU A 116 -3.76 7.77 -5.90
C LEU A 116 -5.14 7.34 -6.39
N SER A 117 -5.48 7.51 -7.67
CA SER A 117 -6.82 7.19 -8.14
C SER A 117 -7.09 5.69 -8.22
N TRP A 118 -6.14 4.90 -8.71
CA TRP A 118 -6.32 3.45 -8.89
C TRP A 118 -6.14 2.67 -7.60
N LYS A 119 -5.04 2.93 -6.87
CA LYS A 119 -4.76 2.25 -5.60
C LYS A 119 -5.80 2.61 -4.54
N LYS A 120 -6.15 3.89 -4.42
CA LYS A 120 -7.26 4.35 -3.56
C LYS A 120 -8.54 3.56 -3.82
N LYS A 121 -8.90 3.40 -5.10
CA LYS A 121 -10.11 2.68 -5.49
C LYS A 121 -10.06 1.21 -5.08
N ILE A 122 -9.02 0.47 -5.47
CA ILE A 122 -8.93 -0.96 -5.16
C ILE A 122 -8.81 -1.23 -3.65
N TYR A 123 -8.18 -0.32 -2.90
CA TYR A 123 -8.08 -0.43 -1.45
C TYR A 123 -9.43 -0.17 -0.77
N ALA A 124 -10.20 0.80 -1.26
CA ALA A 124 -11.56 1.05 -0.78
C ALA A 124 -12.50 -0.12 -1.10
N GLU A 125 -12.48 -0.64 -2.34
CA GLU A 125 -13.24 -1.84 -2.75
C GLU A 125 -12.91 -3.06 -1.89
N ALA A 126 -11.65 -3.22 -1.49
CA ALA A 126 -11.18 -4.27 -0.59
C ALA A 126 -11.49 -4.00 0.90
N GLN A 127 -12.17 -2.89 1.22
CA GLN A 127 -12.54 -2.49 2.59
C GLN A 127 -11.32 -2.29 3.52
N ILE A 128 -10.18 -1.85 2.97
CA ILE A 128 -9.02 -1.46 3.78
C ILE A 128 -9.40 -0.21 4.58
N SER A 129 -9.49 -0.34 5.89
CA SER A 129 -10.08 0.69 6.78
C SER A 129 -9.30 1.99 6.84
N GLU A 130 -7.98 1.94 6.58
CA GLU A 130 -7.10 3.11 6.61
C GLU A 130 -6.03 3.01 5.53
N TYR A 131 -5.84 4.10 4.78
CA TYR A 131 -4.86 4.23 3.74
C TYR A 131 -4.21 5.62 3.80
N TRP A 132 -2.89 5.68 3.73
CA TRP A 132 -2.12 6.92 3.79
C TRP A 132 -1.33 7.15 2.51
N VAL A 133 -1.16 8.41 2.17
CA VAL A 133 -0.28 8.85 1.09
C VAL A 133 0.68 9.90 1.62
N ILE A 134 1.97 9.62 1.50
CA ILE A 134 3.06 10.55 1.80
C ILE A 134 3.39 11.28 0.49
N SER A 135 2.89 12.51 0.33
CA SER A 135 3.19 13.36 -0.81
C SER A 135 4.54 14.04 -0.65
N LEU A 136 5.56 13.62 -1.43
CA LEU A 136 6.90 14.19 -1.35
C LEU A 136 6.96 15.64 -1.86
N PRO A 137 6.31 16.00 -3.01
CA PRO A 137 6.35 17.38 -3.49
C PRO A 137 5.64 18.36 -2.57
N ALA A 138 4.51 17.96 -1.98
CA ALA A 138 3.72 18.80 -1.09
C ALA A 138 4.20 18.76 0.38
N GLN A 139 5.06 17.79 0.73
CA GLN A 139 5.46 17.51 2.12
C GLN A 139 4.24 17.33 3.04
N GLU A 140 3.27 16.55 2.54
CA GLU A 140 1.94 16.41 3.12
C GLU A 140 1.61 14.93 3.33
N LEU A 141 0.96 14.62 4.46
CA LEU A 141 0.35 13.32 4.72
C LEU A 141 -1.15 13.41 4.43
N ILE A 142 -1.62 12.62 3.47
CA ILE A 142 -3.04 12.48 3.16
C ILE A 142 -3.53 11.17 3.76
N VAL A 143 -4.61 11.24 4.53
CA VAL A 143 -5.18 10.10 5.26
C VAL A 143 -6.58 9.81 4.74
N PHE A 144 -6.79 8.57 4.30
CA PHE A 144 -8.06 8.05 3.85
C PHE A 144 -8.62 7.08 4.86
N ARG A 145 -9.88 7.26 5.27
CA ARG A 145 -10.61 6.43 6.23
C ARG A 145 -12.06 6.22 5.79
N GLN A 146 -12.71 5.22 6.37
CA GLN A 146 -14.12 4.88 6.09
C GLN A 146 -14.34 4.53 4.61
N PRO A 147 -13.86 3.34 4.18
CA PRO A 147 -14.09 2.86 2.82
C PRO A 147 -15.57 2.63 2.56
N GLU A 148 -16.07 3.17 1.46
CA GLU A 148 -17.42 2.95 0.96
C GLU A 148 -17.38 2.71 -0.55
N LYS A 149 -17.77 1.51 -1.00
CA LYS A 149 -17.69 1.08 -2.40
C LYS A 149 -16.26 1.20 -2.93
N ASP A 150 -16.02 2.10 -3.88
CA ASP A 150 -14.75 2.34 -4.57
C ASP A 150 -14.05 3.64 -4.12
N ASN A 151 -14.43 4.17 -2.96
CA ASN A 151 -13.88 5.43 -2.44
C ASN A 151 -13.79 5.40 -0.90
N TYR A 152 -13.17 6.44 -0.33
CA TYR A 152 -13.15 6.71 1.11
C TYR A 152 -14.02 7.92 1.42
N LEU A 153 -14.85 7.84 2.45
CA LEU A 153 -15.68 8.95 2.91
C LEU A 153 -14.87 10.08 3.56
N GLN A 154 -13.73 9.73 4.15
CA GLN A 154 -12.81 10.70 4.74
C GLN A 154 -11.52 10.75 3.93
N GLU A 155 -11.17 11.96 3.48
CA GLU A 155 -9.89 12.32 2.88
C GLU A 155 -9.37 13.56 3.61
N ILE A 156 -8.31 13.39 4.38
CA ILE A 156 -7.81 14.41 5.31
C ILE A 156 -6.36 14.75 4.99
N SER A 157 -6.10 16.00 4.61
CA SER A 157 -4.76 16.57 4.64
C SER A 157 -4.34 16.78 6.10
N TRP A 158 -3.39 15.97 6.57
CA TRP A 158 -3.04 15.93 7.98
C TRP A 158 -2.03 17.00 8.35
N GLN A 159 -2.46 17.97 9.15
CA GLN A 159 -1.66 19.15 9.52
C GLN A 159 -1.08 19.09 10.95
N LYS A 160 -1.41 18.06 11.72
CA LYS A 160 -0.93 17.91 13.09
C LYS A 160 0.42 17.20 13.13
N PRO A 161 1.28 17.48 14.14
CA PRO A 161 2.59 16.85 14.26
C PRO A 161 2.53 15.34 14.58
N VAL A 162 1.42 14.87 15.13
CA VAL A 162 1.21 13.48 15.55
C VAL A 162 -0.08 12.95 14.94
N ILE A 163 -0.05 11.68 14.55
CA ILE A 163 -1.22 10.92 14.08
C ILE A 163 -1.31 9.58 14.81
N ASN A 164 -2.55 9.17 15.12
CA ASN A 164 -2.86 7.84 15.62
C ASN A 164 -3.65 7.10 14.55
N THR A 165 -3.32 5.81 14.33
CA THR A 165 -4.04 4.97 13.39
C THR A 165 -5.32 4.41 14.01
N LEU A 166 -6.25 3.96 13.17
CA LEU A 166 -7.44 3.26 13.66
C LEU A 166 -7.09 1.96 14.39
N ALA A 167 -6.04 1.27 13.93
CA ALA A 167 -5.58 0.01 14.54
C ALA A 167 -4.85 0.22 15.88
N PHE A 168 -4.19 1.35 16.07
CA PHE A 168 -3.42 1.67 17.27
C PHE A 168 -3.71 3.10 17.74
N PRO A 169 -4.90 3.35 18.34
CA PRO A 169 -5.31 4.69 18.75
C PRO A 169 -4.44 5.29 19.87
N ASP A 170 -3.73 4.46 20.62
CA ASP A 170 -2.87 4.87 21.73
C ASP A 170 -1.39 4.99 21.34
N VAL A 171 -1.04 4.81 20.06
CA VAL A 171 0.33 4.91 19.56
C VAL A 171 0.50 6.19 18.78
N ASP A 172 1.35 7.09 19.29
CA ASP A 172 1.67 8.37 18.65
C ASP A 172 2.71 8.19 17.53
N ILE A 173 2.28 8.43 16.28
CA ILE A 173 3.16 8.46 15.11
C ILE A 173 3.53 9.91 14.81
N ILE A 174 4.82 10.23 14.87
CA ILE A 174 5.34 11.58 14.60
C ILE A 174 5.41 11.76 13.09
N VAL A 175 4.54 12.61 12.53
CA VAL A 175 4.39 12.81 11.08
C VAL A 175 5.70 13.25 10.41
N SER A 176 6.47 14.13 11.03
CA SER A 176 7.75 14.58 10.46
C SER A 176 8.79 13.47 10.30
N LYS A 177 8.67 12.34 11.02
CA LYS A 177 9.56 11.19 10.87
C LYS A 177 9.28 10.36 9.61
N LEU A 178 8.09 10.51 9.03
CA LEU A 178 7.72 9.87 7.77
C LEU A 178 8.35 10.58 6.55
N PHE A 179 8.76 11.84 6.68
CA PHE A 179 9.31 12.65 5.59
C PHE A 179 10.83 12.87 5.67
N LYS A 180 11.44 12.72 6.84
CA LYS A 180 12.86 13.05 7.01
C LYS A 180 13.76 12.09 6.25
N SER A 181 14.37 12.64 5.20
CA SER A 181 15.55 12.09 4.53
C SER A 181 16.82 12.26 5.38
#